data_b110fd651c61534e9e2f3ed1890cd9fb
#
_entry.id   b110fd651c61534e9e2f3ed1890cd9fb
#
_cell.length_a   1.000
_cell.length_b   1.000
_cell.length_c   1.000
_cell.angle_alpha   90.00
_cell.angle_beta   90.00
_cell.angle_gamma   90.00
#
_symmetry.space_group_name_H-M   'P 1'
#
loop_
_entity.id
_entity.type
_entity.pdbx_description
1 polymer ?
#
loop_
_entity_poly.entity_id
_entity_poly.type
_entity_poly.pdbx_seq_one_letter_code
_entity_poly.pdbx_strand_id
1 'polypeptide(L)'
;MSPVLEVRRLTKSFGGIQAVRDVSFDVREGEILGLIGPNGSGKSTLFNCILGQMRPTAGEIRLDGESINGLRPCDLNRRGVGRTFQLLQVFPQLTVRENLILAGQEHLGSMWTRLIGRRDCGLMDKADQMLEFFLLGHVAEERAGRLSYGQQKLLDAAMAFMAGPRLVLLDEPAGGVNLTMLAGLRERLRAINEREKATFVVIEHNMEFVMSLCTRILVLAEGQIIAEGAPEEVRRNPDVIEAYLGH
;
A
#
# COMPACT_ATOMS: atom_id res chain seq x y z
N MET A 1 -2.60 2.42 22.61
CA MET A 1 -1.68 1.71 21.67
C MET A 1 -0.93 2.78 20.91
N SER A 2 0.38 2.65 20.80
CA SER A 2 1.20 3.62 20.04
C SER A 2 0.90 3.45 18.54
N PRO A 3 0.86 4.55 17.77
CA PRO A 3 0.64 4.46 16.34
C PRO A 3 1.83 3.79 15.64
N VAL A 4 1.55 3.00 14.60
CA VAL A 4 2.59 2.42 13.73
C VAL A 4 3.18 3.49 12.82
N LEU A 5 2.34 4.37 12.27
CA LEU A 5 2.75 5.49 11.42
C LEU A 5 2.21 6.79 12.01
N GLU A 6 3.07 7.80 12.12
CA GLU A 6 2.69 9.15 12.47
C GLU A 6 3.17 10.13 11.40
N VAL A 7 2.30 10.98 10.94
CA VAL A 7 2.60 12.10 10.05
C VAL A 7 2.29 13.39 10.80
N ARG A 8 3.29 14.27 10.95
CA ARG A 8 3.18 15.49 11.73
C ARG A 8 3.52 16.72 10.90
N ARG A 9 2.53 17.58 10.68
CA ARG A 9 2.63 18.85 9.95
C ARG A 9 3.41 18.73 8.63
N LEU A 10 3.12 17.64 7.89
CA LEU A 10 3.82 17.34 6.66
C LEU A 10 3.47 18.37 5.59
N THR A 11 4.50 18.96 5.00
CA THR A 11 4.36 19.91 3.88
C THR A 11 5.28 19.48 2.76
N LYS A 12 4.75 19.50 1.53
CA LYS A 12 5.53 19.29 0.31
C LYS A 12 5.20 20.34 -0.73
N SER A 13 6.23 21.08 -1.14
CA SER A 13 6.12 22.11 -2.17
C SER A 13 6.97 21.75 -3.39
N PHE A 14 6.48 22.13 -4.55
CA PHE A 14 7.17 22.06 -5.84
C PHE A 14 7.18 23.47 -6.44
N GLY A 15 8.34 24.14 -6.38
CA GLY A 15 8.39 25.56 -6.73
C GLY A 15 7.44 26.38 -5.84
N GLY A 16 6.50 27.11 -6.46
CA GLY A 16 5.50 27.90 -5.74
C GLY A 16 4.23 27.15 -5.32
N ILE A 17 4.06 25.86 -5.71
CA ILE A 17 2.84 25.09 -5.46
C ILE A 17 3.05 24.20 -4.25
N GLN A 18 2.18 24.31 -3.24
CA GLN A 18 2.14 23.41 -2.10
C GLN A 18 1.18 22.25 -2.41
N ALA A 19 1.74 21.09 -2.77
CA ALA A 19 0.95 19.90 -3.06
C ALA A 19 0.44 19.17 -1.79
N VAL A 20 1.12 19.35 -0.65
CA VAL A 20 0.70 18.91 0.68
C VAL A 20 0.95 20.06 1.64
N ARG A 21 -0.05 20.40 2.48
CA ARG A 21 -0.03 21.58 3.35
C ARG A 21 -0.38 21.18 4.78
N ASP A 22 0.60 21.16 5.66
CA ASP A 22 0.43 20.96 7.11
C ASP A 22 -0.41 19.71 7.49
N VAL A 23 -0.24 18.61 6.76
CA VAL A 23 -1.00 17.37 6.96
C VAL A 23 -0.50 16.63 8.19
N SER A 24 -1.42 16.29 9.10
CA SER A 24 -1.11 15.51 10.31
C SER A 24 -2.17 14.43 10.52
N PHE A 25 -1.73 13.19 10.73
CA PHE A 25 -2.54 12.04 11.10
C PHE A 25 -1.68 10.92 11.67
N ASP A 26 -2.32 9.92 12.27
CA ASP A 26 -1.69 8.68 12.73
C ASP A 26 -2.37 7.46 12.12
N VAL A 27 -1.69 6.33 12.14
CA VAL A 27 -2.23 5.02 11.76
C VAL A 27 -1.92 4.03 12.86
N ARG A 28 -2.96 3.36 13.39
CA ARG A 28 -2.83 2.41 14.50
C ARG A 28 -2.53 1.01 13.99
N GLU A 29 -1.94 0.19 14.83
CA GLU A 29 -1.70 -1.22 14.49
C GLU A 29 -3.02 -1.96 14.19
N GLY A 30 -3.02 -2.70 13.09
CA GLY A 30 -4.21 -3.42 12.61
C GLY A 30 -5.31 -2.54 12.03
N GLU A 31 -5.05 -1.26 11.80
CA GLU A 31 -5.99 -0.35 11.16
C GLU A 31 -5.94 -0.46 9.64
N ILE A 32 -7.09 -0.31 8.98
CA ILE A 32 -7.19 -0.10 7.53
C ILE A 32 -7.63 1.35 7.31
N LEU A 33 -6.67 2.22 7.02
CA LEU A 33 -6.89 3.64 6.77
C LEU A 33 -7.07 3.90 5.27
N GLY A 34 -8.20 4.49 4.87
CA GLY A 34 -8.42 4.99 3.52
C GLY A 34 -7.94 6.44 3.36
N LEU A 35 -7.23 6.75 2.29
CA LEU A 35 -6.88 8.10 1.88
C LEU A 35 -7.53 8.41 0.54
N ILE A 36 -8.57 9.23 0.57
CA ILE A 36 -9.36 9.58 -0.62
C ILE A 36 -9.29 11.08 -0.91
N GLY A 37 -9.84 11.49 -2.03
CA GLY A 37 -9.91 12.89 -2.45
C GLY A 37 -9.89 13.04 -3.96
N PRO A 38 -10.25 14.20 -4.51
CA PRO A 38 -10.25 14.44 -5.95
C PRO A 38 -8.85 14.33 -6.57
N ASN A 39 -8.78 14.29 -7.90
CA ASN A 39 -7.52 14.30 -8.60
C ASN A 39 -6.75 15.60 -8.31
N GLY A 40 -5.42 15.49 -8.14
CA GLY A 40 -4.60 16.65 -7.78
C GLY A 40 -4.65 17.07 -6.30
N SER A 41 -5.42 16.40 -5.44
CA SER A 41 -5.52 16.76 -4.01
C SER A 41 -4.24 16.52 -3.19
N GLY A 42 -3.21 15.88 -3.76
CA GLY A 42 -1.94 15.65 -3.07
C GLY A 42 -1.73 14.23 -2.54
N LYS A 43 -2.67 13.30 -2.70
CA LYS A 43 -2.59 11.90 -2.20
C LYS A 43 -1.29 11.19 -2.57
N SER A 44 -1.00 11.12 -3.87
CA SER A 44 0.23 10.45 -4.37
C SER A 44 1.50 11.15 -3.87
N THR A 45 1.47 12.48 -3.71
CA THR A 45 2.59 13.23 -3.14
C THR A 45 2.82 12.88 -1.67
N LEU A 46 1.75 12.84 -0.88
CA LEU A 46 1.78 12.43 0.53
C LEU A 46 2.31 11.00 0.65
N PHE A 47 1.80 10.08 -0.15
CA PHE A 47 2.22 8.68 -0.20
C PHE A 47 3.70 8.52 -0.54
N ASN A 48 4.17 9.25 -1.57
CA ASN A 48 5.57 9.23 -1.97
C ASN A 48 6.50 9.82 -0.90
N CYS A 49 6.03 10.76 -0.08
CA CYS A 49 6.77 11.24 1.08
C CYS A 49 6.88 10.14 2.15
N ILE A 50 5.78 9.43 2.47
CA ILE A 50 5.78 8.32 3.44
C ILE A 50 6.70 7.19 2.97
N LEU A 51 6.71 6.89 1.68
CA LEU A 51 7.54 5.85 1.06
C LEU A 51 9.01 6.25 0.86
N GLY A 52 9.42 7.45 1.28
CA GLY A 52 10.80 7.92 1.12
C GLY A 52 11.22 8.18 -0.34
N GLN A 53 10.28 8.18 -1.28
CA GLN A 53 10.54 8.53 -2.69
C GLN A 53 10.68 10.04 -2.89
N MET A 54 10.04 10.82 -2.01
CA MET A 54 10.13 12.27 -1.99
C MET A 54 10.46 12.76 -0.58
N ARG A 55 11.40 13.69 -0.47
CA ARG A 55 11.64 14.37 0.81
C ARG A 55 10.55 15.40 1.07
N PRO A 56 9.93 15.41 2.27
CA PRO A 56 9.08 16.52 2.70
C PRO A 56 9.84 17.85 2.65
N THR A 57 9.14 18.94 2.42
CA THR A 57 9.69 20.31 2.54
C THR A 57 9.74 20.70 4.03
N ALA A 58 8.74 20.29 4.82
CA ALA A 58 8.67 20.48 6.26
C ALA A 58 7.84 19.34 6.89
N GLY A 59 7.91 19.25 8.22
CA GLY A 59 7.20 18.21 8.97
C GLY A 59 8.00 16.94 9.16
N GLU A 60 7.38 15.98 9.82
CA GLU A 60 8.03 14.73 10.23
C GLU A 60 7.13 13.54 9.98
N ILE A 61 7.73 12.43 9.56
CA ILE A 61 7.08 11.12 9.43
C ILE A 61 7.81 10.17 10.37
N ARG A 62 7.06 9.46 11.20
CA ARG A 62 7.60 8.46 12.13
C ARG A 62 6.97 7.10 11.89
N LEU A 63 7.80 6.07 11.94
CA LEU A 63 7.39 4.67 11.93
C LEU A 63 7.82 4.06 13.28
N ASP A 64 6.87 3.48 14.01
CA ASP A 64 7.10 2.96 15.38
C ASP A 64 7.81 3.98 16.31
N GLY A 65 7.47 5.26 16.17
CA GLY A 65 8.07 6.36 16.96
C GLY A 65 9.43 6.86 16.45
N GLU A 66 10.08 6.18 15.51
CA GLU A 66 11.35 6.59 14.91
C GLU A 66 11.12 7.43 13.64
N SER A 67 11.87 8.53 13.49
CA SER A 67 11.81 9.35 12.27
C SER A 67 12.33 8.58 11.05
N ILE A 68 11.53 8.60 9.98
CA ILE A 68 11.88 7.99 8.70
C ILE A 68 12.16 9.03 7.60
N ASN A 69 12.22 10.30 7.95
CA ASN A 69 12.52 11.37 6.99
C ASN A 69 13.88 11.14 6.33
N GLY A 70 13.85 11.05 4.99
CA GLY A 70 15.06 10.88 4.20
C GLY A 70 15.62 9.46 4.11
N LEU A 71 14.96 8.48 4.69
CA LEU A 71 15.22 7.07 4.42
C LEU A 71 14.84 6.73 2.97
N ARG A 72 15.60 5.82 2.37
CA ARG A 72 15.29 5.32 1.03
C ARG A 72 14.20 4.24 1.10
N PRO A 73 13.46 4.01 0.01
CA PRO A 73 12.43 2.96 -0.03
C PRO A 73 12.93 1.57 0.40
N CYS A 74 14.15 1.20 0.04
CA CYS A 74 14.74 -0.08 0.44
C CYS A 74 15.01 -0.17 1.96
N ASP A 75 15.29 0.96 2.61
CA ASP A 75 15.51 0.99 4.06
C ASP A 75 14.16 0.91 4.81
N LEU A 76 13.09 1.49 4.24
CA LEU A 76 11.72 1.36 4.75
C LEU A 76 11.19 -0.07 4.59
N ASN A 77 11.46 -0.71 3.47
CA ASN A 77 11.09 -2.10 3.25
C ASN A 77 11.72 -3.02 4.33
N ARG A 78 13.01 -2.82 4.66
CA ARG A 78 13.69 -3.55 5.76
C ARG A 78 13.09 -3.29 7.13
N ARG A 79 12.37 -2.19 7.32
CA ARG A 79 11.63 -1.85 8.55
C ARG A 79 10.19 -2.37 8.55
N GLY A 80 9.83 -3.20 7.58
CA GLY A 80 8.51 -3.82 7.49
C GLY A 80 7.45 -2.94 6.84
N VAL A 81 7.84 -2.00 5.96
CA VAL A 81 6.89 -1.25 5.13
C VAL A 81 6.81 -1.91 3.76
N GLY A 82 5.68 -2.53 3.47
CA GLY A 82 5.34 -3.06 2.14
C GLY A 82 4.65 -2.01 1.27
N ARG A 83 4.76 -2.15 -0.05
CA ARG A 83 4.08 -1.29 -1.01
C ARG A 83 3.57 -2.09 -2.19
N THR A 84 2.35 -1.80 -2.67
CA THR A 84 1.95 -2.09 -4.04
C THR A 84 2.18 -0.87 -4.92
N PHE A 85 2.36 -1.07 -6.21
CA PHE A 85 2.65 0.03 -7.13
C PHE A 85 1.43 0.33 -8.01
N GLN A 86 1.21 1.62 -8.32
CA GLN A 86 0.20 2.05 -9.28
C GLN A 86 0.46 1.45 -10.68
N LEU A 87 1.73 1.36 -11.08
CA LEU A 87 2.17 0.59 -12.24
C LEU A 87 2.67 -0.77 -11.76
N LEU A 88 2.09 -1.83 -12.29
CA LEU A 88 2.46 -3.21 -11.97
C LEU A 88 3.98 -3.42 -12.07
N GLN A 89 4.59 -3.85 -10.98
CA GLN A 89 6.03 -4.17 -10.95
C GLN A 89 6.27 -5.69 -10.99
N VAL A 90 5.48 -6.39 -11.78
CA VAL A 90 5.74 -7.81 -12.04
C VAL A 90 6.83 -7.95 -13.10
N PHE A 91 7.67 -8.97 -12.93
CA PHE A 91 8.68 -9.34 -13.91
C PHE A 91 8.04 -10.27 -14.96
N PRO A 92 7.71 -9.75 -16.17
CA PRO A 92 6.85 -10.47 -17.11
C PRO A 92 7.49 -11.75 -17.69
N GLN A 93 8.81 -11.86 -17.63
CA GLN A 93 9.57 -13.01 -18.12
C GLN A 93 9.68 -14.15 -17.08
N LEU A 94 9.49 -13.83 -15.79
CA LEU A 94 9.49 -14.79 -14.70
C LEU A 94 8.10 -15.42 -14.54
N THR A 95 8.05 -16.62 -13.98
CA THR A 95 6.79 -17.25 -13.56
C THR A 95 6.16 -16.48 -12.41
N VAL A 96 4.88 -16.74 -12.12
CA VAL A 96 4.17 -16.16 -10.98
C VAL A 96 4.88 -16.51 -9.68
N ARG A 97 5.28 -17.78 -9.50
CA ARG A 97 6.05 -18.27 -8.36
C ARG A 97 7.39 -17.57 -8.22
N GLU A 98 8.15 -17.45 -9.32
CA GLU A 98 9.45 -16.77 -9.33
C GLU A 98 9.36 -15.31 -8.95
N ASN A 99 8.30 -14.60 -9.35
CA ASN A 99 8.03 -13.23 -8.92
C ASN A 99 7.87 -13.13 -7.40
N LEU A 100 7.09 -14.04 -6.79
CA LEU A 100 6.91 -14.08 -5.33
C LEU A 100 8.24 -14.39 -4.62
N ILE A 101 8.97 -15.38 -5.06
CA ILE A 101 10.27 -15.75 -4.50
C ILE A 101 11.23 -14.55 -4.56
N LEU A 102 11.29 -13.86 -5.71
CA LEU A 102 12.14 -12.69 -5.89
C LEU A 102 11.77 -11.56 -4.92
N ALA A 103 10.46 -11.28 -4.76
CA ALA A 103 9.99 -10.27 -3.81
C ALA A 103 10.36 -10.60 -2.35
N GLY A 104 10.39 -11.88 -1.99
CA GLY A 104 10.82 -12.31 -0.65
C GLY A 104 12.33 -12.30 -0.42
N GLN A 105 13.14 -12.38 -1.48
CA GLN A 105 14.61 -12.42 -1.36
C GLN A 105 15.25 -11.10 -0.90
N GLU A 106 14.61 -9.97 -1.09
CA GLU A 106 15.15 -8.66 -0.70
C GLU A 106 15.41 -8.55 0.82
N HIS A 107 14.78 -9.43 1.62
CA HIS A 107 14.93 -9.47 3.09
C HIS A 107 15.99 -10.44 3.58
N LEU A 108 16.51 -11.30 2.70
CA LEU A 108 17.54 -12.30 3.05
C LEU A 108 18.95 -11.72 2.92
N GLY A 109 19.38 -10.90 3.88
CA GLY A 109 20.78 -10.61 4.21
C GLY A 109 21.78 -10.36 3.07
N SER A 110 23.06 -10.54 3.36
CA SER A 110 24.23 -10.28 2.54
C SER A 110 24.22 -11.00 1.16
N MET A 111 24.84 -10.33 0.16
CA MET A 111 25.07 -10.86 -1.19
C MET A 111 25.71 -12.27 -1.21
N TRP A 112 26.44 -12.64 -0.17
CA TRP A 112 27.06 -13.96 0.00
C TRP A 112 26.06 -15.08 0.30
N THR A 113 24.97 -14.82 1.00
CA THR A 113 23.91 -15.81 1.26
C THR A 113 23.10 -16.11 0.00
N ARG A 114 23.01 -15.16 -0.93
CA ARG A 114 22.36 -15.33 -2.25
C ARG A 114 23.18 -16.22 -3.20
N LEU A 115 24.51 -16.19 -3.08
CA LEU A 115 25.43 -16.97 -3.94
C LEU A 115 25.56 -18.44 -3.53
N ILE A 116 25.28 -18.81 -2.28
CA ILE A 116 25.51 -20.17 -1.75
C ILE A 116 24.32 -21.12 -2.03
N GLY A 117 23.32 -20.69 -2.81
CA GLY A 117 22.37 -21.62 -3.45
C GLY A 117 21.56 -22.54 -2.51
N ARG A 118 21.44 -22.23 -1.21
CA ARG A 118 20.44 -22.88 -0.37
C ARG A 118 19.09 -22.39 -0.85
N ARG A 119 18.36 -23.25 -1.57
CA ARG A 119 16.92 -23.11 -1.75
C ARG A 119 16.34 -22.90 -0.36
N ASP A 120 15.91 -21.68 -0.08
CA ASP A 120 15.31 -21.36 1.20
C ASP A 120 13.91 -21.99 1.20
N CYS A 121 13.79 -23.20 1.79
CA CYS A 121 12.54 -23.94 1.83
C CYS A 121 11.43 -23.07 2.41
N GLY A 122 11.73 -22.22 3.40
CA GLY A 122 10.75 -21.30 3.99
C GLY A 122 10.22 -20.25 3.01
N LEU A 123 11.04 -19.81 2.05
CA LEU A 123 10.60 -18.83 1.05
C LEU A 123 9.71 -19.48 -0.02
N MET A 124 9.99 -20.71 -0.39
CA MET A 124 9.14 -21.47 -1.30
C MET A 124 7.78 -21.78 -0.66
N ASP A 125 7.78 -22.25 0.59
CA ASP A 125 6.55 -22.53 1.34
C ASP A 125 5.71 -21.28 1.49
N LYS A 126 6.33 -20.12 1.74
CA LYS A 126 5.65 -18.84 1.81
C LYS A 126 5.09 -18.42 0.46
N ALA A 127 5.82 -18.63 -0.62
CA ALA A 127 5.33 -18.34 -1.98
C ALA A 127 4.11 -19.21 -2.30
N ASP A 128 4.14 -20.50 -1.94
CA ASP A 128 3.00 -21.40 -2.13
C ASP A 128 1.77 -20.97 -1.31
N GLN A 129 1.96 -20.55 -0.07
CA GLN A 129 0.89 -19.99 0.76
C GLN A 129 0.29 -18.73 0.13
N MET A 130 1.12 -17.83 -0.42
CA MET A 130 0.63 -16.62 -1.10
C MET A 130 -0.10 -16.96 -2.40
N LEU A 131 0.39 -17.95 -3.17
CA LEU A 131 -0.27 -18.44 -4.37
C LEU A 131 -1.67 -18.97 -4.07
N GLU A 132 -1.82 -19.78 -3.05
CA GLU A 132 -3.13 -20.29 -2.61
C GLU A 132 -4.02 -19.16 -2.11
N PHE A 133 -3.48 -18.31 -1.24
CA PHE A 133 -4.23 -17.22 -0.62
C PHE A 133 -4.78 -16.23 -1.65
N PHE A 134 -3.98 -15.87 -2.66
CA PHE A 134 -4.39 -14.96 -3.73
C PHE A 134 -5.05 -15.68 -4.93
N LEU A 135 -5.33 -16.99 -4.82
CA LEU A 135 -5.93 -17.83 -5.89
C LEU A 135 -5.12 -17.80 -7.20
N LEU A 136 -3.79 -17.74 -7.09
CA LEU A 136 -2.88 -17.77 -8.22
C LEU A 136 -2.23 -19.15 -8.42
N GLY A 137 -2.57 -20.15 -7.59
CA GLY A 137 -1.99 -21.48 -7.64
C GLY A 137 -2.13 -22.16 -9.00
N HIS A 138 -3.26 -21.97 -9.69
CA HIS A 138 -3.53 -22.54 -11.02
C HIS A 138 -2.66 -21.96 -12.15
N VAL A 139 -2.02 -20.80 -11.93
CA VAL A 139 -1.11 -20.12 -12.88
C VAL A 139 0.31 -19.96 -12.32
N ALA A 140 0.66 -20.69 -11.25
CA ALA A 140 1.92 -20.54 -10.54
C ALA A 140 3.16 -20.64 -11.45
N GLU A 141 3.12 -21.55 -12.43
CA GLU A 141 4.21 -21.84 -13.37
C GLU A 141 4.07 -21.05 -14.69
N GLU A 142 3.01 -20.25 -14.85
CA GLU A 142 2.86 -19.39 -16.01
C GLU A 142 3.73 -18.13 -15.87
N ARG A 143 4.19 -17.61 -17.02
CA ARG A 143 4.92 -16.33 -17.04
C ARG A 143 3.95 -15.19 -16.67
N ALA A 144 4.37 -14.31 -15.78
CA ALA A 144 3.55 -13.18 -15.30
C ALA A 144 3.06 -12.27 -16.46
N GLY A 145 3.83 -12.16 -17.53
CA GLY A 145 3.42 -11.40 -18.71
C GLY A 145 2.23 -12.00 -19.51
N ARG A 146 1.83 -13.25 -19.24
CA ARG A 146 0.65 -13.89 -19.84
C ARG A 146 -0.61 -13.76 -19.02
N LEU A 147 -0.50 -13.32 -17.79
CA LEU A 147 -1.61 -13.12 -16.90
C LEU A 147 -2.53 -12.00 -17.40
N SER A 148 -3.83 -12.11 -17.11
CA SER A 148 -4.74 -10.97 -17.24
C SER A 148 -4.30 -9.84 -16.30
N TYR A 149 -4.67 -8.59 -16.63
CA TYR A 149 -4.33 -7.43 -15.82
C TYR A 149 -4.75 -7.59 -14.34
N GLY A 150 -5.94 -8.14 -14.11
CA GLY A 150 -6.42 -8.41 -12.74
C GLY A 150 -5.58 -9.46 -12.01
N GLN A 151 -5.14 -10.53 -12.68
CA GLN A 151 -4.24 -11.52 -12.06
C GLN A 151 -2.85 -10.90 -11.78
N GLN A 152 -2.36 -10.02 -12.64
CA GLN A 152 -1.12 -9.27 -12.38
C GLN A 152 -1.26 -8.36 -11.16
N LYS A 153 -2.41 -7.72 -10.96
CA LYS A 153 -2.71 -6.92 -9.75
C LYS A 153 -2.74 -7.79 -8.48
N LEU A 154 -3.33 -8.99 -8.55
CA LEU A 154 -3.29 -9.94 -7.42
C LEU A 154 -1.86 -10.40 -7.14
N LEU A 155 -1.05 -10.64 -8.17
CA LEU A 155 0.36 -10.99 -8.01
C LEU A 155 1.15 -9.84 -7.36
N ASP A 156 0.98 -8.60 -7.83
CA ASP A 156 1.63 -7.41 -7.24
C ASP A 156 1.25 -7.25 -5.76
N ALA A 157 -0.04 -7.43 -5.43
CA ALA A 157 -0.49 -7.46 -4.05
C ALA A 157 0.20 -8.59 -3.25
N ALA A 158 0.22 -9.82 -3.76
CA ALA A 158 0.84 -10.97 -3.10
C ALA A 158 2.35 -10.75 -2.86
N MET A 159 3.06 -10.15 -3.82
CA MET A 159 4.48 -9.80 -3.70
C MET A 159 4.73 -8.85 -2.52
N ALA A 160 3.84 -7.87 -2.27
CA ALA A 160 3.97 -6.94 -1.16
C ALA A 160 3.93 -7.64 0.21
N PHE A 161 3.31 -8.82 0.32
CA PHE A 161 3.23 -9.61 1.55
C PHE A 161 4.35 -10.63 1.73
N MET A 162 5.17 -10.87 0.71
CA MET A 162 6.26 -11.84 0.81
C MET A 162 7.27 -11.51 1.91
N ALA A 163 7.46 -10.24 2.21
CA ALA A 163 8.33 -9.77 3.27
C ALA A 163 7.73 -9.85 4.69
N GLY A 164 6.42 -10.13 4.82
CA GLY A 164 5.71 -10.07 6.09
C GLY A 164 5.64 -8.64 6.67
N PRO A 165 5.20 -7.66 5.89
CA PRO A 165 5.21 -6.27 6.32
C PRO A 165 4.19 -6.03 7.43
N ARG A 166 4.53 -5.12 8.36
CA ARG A 166 3.62 -4.63 9.41
C ARG A 166 2.71 -3.50 8.92
N LEU A 167 3.21 -2.70 7.99
CA LEU A 167 2.49 -1.61 7.32
C LEU A 167 2.55 -1.81 5.81
N VAL A 168 1.40 -1.87 5.15
CA VAL A 168 1.31 -1.98 3.69
C VAL A 168 0.62 -0.75 3.12
N LEU A 169 1.29 -0.11 2.19
CA LEU A 169 0.75 1.01 1.44
C LEU A 169 0.21 0.51 0.10
N LEU A 170 -1.11 0.59 -0.10
CA LEU A 170 -1.80 0.14 -1.30
C LEU A 170 -2.17 1.36 -2.17
N ASP A 171 -1.67 1.39 -3.40
CA ASP A 171 -1.87 2.50 -4.34
C ASP A 171 -2.81 2.04 -5.46
N GLU A 172 -4.06 2.48 -5.41
CA GLU A 172 -5.14 2.17 -6.35
C GLU A 172 -5.29 0.65 -6.66
N PRO A 173 -5.44 -0.21 -5.62
CA PRO A 173 -5.53 -1.65 -5.83
C PRO A 173 -6.77 -2.08 -6.63
N ALA A 174 -7.84 -1.27 -6.67
CA ALA A 174 -9.07 -1.54 -7.41
C ALA A 174 -8.96 -1.15 -8.90
N GLY A 175 -7.96 -0.37 -9.29
CA GLY A 175 -7.83 0.16 -10.65
C GLY A 175 -7.74 -0.93 -11.72
N GLY A 176 -8.68 -0.95 -12.68
CA GLY A 176 -8.70 -1.90 -13.80
C GLY A 176 -9.03 -3.35 -13.44
N VAL A 177 -9.51 -3.61 -12.24
CA VAL A 177 -9.92 -4.93 -11.75
C VAL A 177 -11.43 -5.08 -11.90
N ASN A 178 -11.91 -6.25 -12.37
CA ASN A 178 -13.33 -6.51 -12.44
C ASN A 178 -13.96 -6.72 -11.03
N LEU A 179 -15.28 -6.55 -10.92
CA LEU A 179 -15.99 -6.58 -9.66
C LEU A 179 -15.80 -7.88 -8.85
N THR A 180 -15.75 -9.04 -9.52
CA THR A 180 -15.56 -10.34 -8.85
C THR A 180 -14.17 -10.44 -8.24
N MET A 181 -13.14 -10.04 -8.98
CA MET A 181 -11.76 -10.04 -8.49
C MET A 181 -11.57 -9.00 -7.39
N LEU A 182 -12.24 -7.84 -7.51
CA LEU A 182 -12.20 -6.78 -6.50
C LEU A 182 -12.81 -7.24 -5.17
N ALA A 183 -13.96 -7.93 -5.22
CA ALA A 183 -14.54 -8.54 -4.03
C ALA A 183 -13.59 -9.56 -3.39
N GLY A 184 -12.97 -10.41 -4.20
CA GLY A 184 -11.97 -11.35 -3.73
C GLY A 184 -10.72 -10.69 -3.11
N LEU A 185 -10.21 -9.62 -3.72
CA LEU A 185 -9.08 -8.86 -3.16
C LEU A 185 -9.44 -8.25 -1.80
N ARG A 186 -10.63 -7.61 -1.70
CA ARG A 186 -11.12 -7.05 -0.44
C ARG A 186 -11.18 -8.07 0.69
N GLU A 187 -11.77 -9.25 0.43
CA GLU A 187 -11.85 -10.33 1.42
C GLU A 187 -10.47 -10.78 1.89
N ARG A 188 -9.50 -10.86 0.99
CA ARG A 188 -8.13 -11.25 1.33
C ARG A 188 -7.42 -10.20 2.17
N LEU A 189 -7.54 -8.93 1.80
CA LEU A 189 -6.96 -7.85 2.60
C LEU A 189 -7.54 -7.82 4.01
N ARG A 190 -8.85 -8.03 4.17
CA ARG A 190 -9.49 -8.19 5.49
C ARG A 190 -8.96 -9.41 6.25
N ALA A 191 -8.86 -10.56 5.59
CA ALA A 191 -8.37 -11.77 6.22
C ALA A 191 -6.92 -11.63 6.72
N ILE A 192 -6.03 -10.96 5.96
CA ILE A 192 -4.67 -10.65 6.41
C ILE A 192 -4.71 -9.69 7.60
N ASN A 193 -5.50 -8.62 7.52
CA ASN A 193 -5.64 -7.67 8.61
C ASN A 193 -6.11 -8.33 9.91
N GLU A 194 -7.12 -9.20 9.84
CA GLU A 194 -7.68 -9.89 11.00
C GLU A 194 -6.71 -10.92 11.60
N ARG A 195 -6.02 -11.70 10.76
CA ARG A 195 -5.15 -12.80 11.18
C ARG A 195 -3.77 -12.33 11.63
N GLU A 196 -3.17 -11.44 10.86
CA GLU A 196 -1.78 -11.03 11.04
C GLU A 196 -1.65 -9.63 11.69
N LYS A 197 -2.79 -8.95 11.94
CA LYS A 197 -2.82 -7.56 12.42
C LYS A 197 -2.05 -6.60 11.51
N ALA A 198 -1.94 -6.95 10.23
CA ALA A 198 -1.28 -6.09 9.24
C ALA A 198 -2.03 -4.75 9.12
N THR A 199 -1.28 -3.66 9.11
CA THR A 199 -1.82 -2.30 9.02
C THR A 199 -1.80 -1.86 7.56
N PHE A 200 -2.87 -1.22 7.10
CA PHE A 200 -2.97 -0.75 5.71
C PHE A 200 -3.20 0.76 5.64
N VAL A 201 -2.55 1.39 4.67
CA VAL A 201 -2.94 2.71 4.15
C VAL A 201 -3.29 2.54 2.67
N VAL A 202 -4.53 2.85 2.30
CA VAL A 202 -5.08 2.58 0.98
C VAL A 202 -5.41 3.91 0.30
N ILE A 203 -4.73 4.23 -0.80
CA ILE A 203 -5.19 5.28 -1.70
C ILE A 203 -6.14 4.67 -2.71
N GLU A 204 -7.32 5.23 -2.83
CA GLU A 204 -8.32 4.77 -3.78
C GLU A 204 -9.27 5.90 -4.17
N HIS A 205 -9.83 5.76 -5.36
CA HIS A 205 -10.91 6.60 -5.87
C HIS A 205 -12.22 5.82 -6.03
N ASN A 206 -12.18 4.49 -5.93
CA ASN A 206 -13.37 3.66 -5.89
C ASN A 206 -14.00 3.71 -4.49
N MET A 207 -15.02 4.56 -4.35
CA MET A 207 -15.70 4.79 -3.06
C MET A 207 -16.29 3.52 -2.48
N GLU A 208 -16.90 2.65 -3.30
CA GLU A 208 -17.50 1.39 -2.81
C GLU A 208 -16.44 0.48 -2.19
N PHE A 209 -15.27 0.37 -2.82
CA PHE A 209 -14.16 -0.42 -2.29
C PHE A 209 -13.65 0.15 -0.96
N VAL A 210 -13.41 1.47 -0.90
CA VAL A 210 -12.94 2.15 0.32
C VAL A 210 -13.95 2.01 1.46
N MET A 211 -15.22 2.33 1.22
CA MET A 211 -16.28 2.25 2.22
C MET A 211 -16.48 0.84 2.75
N SER A 212 -16.23 -0.16 1.91
CA SER A 212 -16.38 -1.56 2.31
C SER A 212 -15.13 -2.17 2.96
N LEU A 213 -13.94 -1.58 2.78
CA LEU A 213 -12.67 -2.13 3.29
C LEU A 213 -12.15 -1.38 4.52
N CYS A 214 -12.16 -0.04 4.47
CA CYS A 214 -11.47 0.78 5.44
C CYS A 214 -12.25 0.94 6.74
N THR A 215 -11.54 1.05 7.86
CA THR A 215 -12.11 1.29 9.19
C THR A 215 -12.21 2.77 9.51
N ARG A 216 -11.32 3.59 8.93
CA ARG A 216 -11.29 5.06 9.00
C ARG A 216 -10.85 5.62 7.65
N ILE A 217 -11.33 6.80 7.32
CA ILE A 217 -11.04 7.47 6.05
C ILE A 217 -10.56 8.89 6.34
N LEU A 218 -9.49 9.28 5.65
CA LEU A 218 -9.03 10.67 5.52
C LEU A 218 -9.38 11.18 4.14
N VAL A 219 -9.94 12.37 4.07
CA VAL A 219 -10.24 13.04 2.81
C VAL A 219 -9.28 14.20 2.61
N LEU A 220 -8.52 14.12 1.53
CA LEU A 220 -7.56 15.15 1.15
C LEU A 220 -8.14 15.99 0.02
N ALA A 221 -8.17 17.31 0.20
CA ALA A 221 -8.49 18.29 -0.84
C ALA A 221 -7.49 19.44 -0.79
N GLU A 222 -7.03 19.91 -1.95
CA GLU A 222 -6.07 21.02 -2.07
C GLU A 222 -4.83 20.91 -1.17
N GLY A 223 -4.36 19.68 -0.94
CA GLY A 223 -3.20 19.38 -0.11
C GLY A 223 -3.46 19.38 1.40
N GLN A 224 -4.71 19.48 1.85
CA GLN A 224 -5.11 19.49 3.27
C GLN A 224 -6.12 18.38 3.59
N ILE A 225 -6.16 17.92 4.83
CA ILE A 225 -7.22 17.04 5.31
C ILE A 225 -8.46 17.90 5.58
N ILE A 226 -9.54 17.62 4.84
CA ILE A 226 -10.84 18.34 5.01
C ILE A 226 -11.83 17.54 5.85
N ALA A 227 -11.66 16.21 5.93
CA ALA A 227 -12.50 15.36 6.76
C ALA A 227 -11.74 14.11 7.20
N GLU A 228 -12.12 13.61 8.35
CA GLU A 228 -11.64 12.36 8.93
C GLU A 228 -12.77 11.70 9.72
N GLY A 229 -12.95 10.38 9.58
CA GLY A 229 -13.97 9.65 10.32
C GLY A 229 -14.24 8.25 9.80
N ALA A 230 -15.27 7.63 10.36
CA ALA A 230 -15.78 6.36 9.86
C ALA A 230 -16.33 6.51 8.42
N PRO A 231 -16.36 5.45 7.61
CA PRO A 231 -16.84 5.52 6.22
C PRO A 231 -18.21 6.21 6.09
N GLU A 232 -19.17 5.87 6.94
CA GLU A 232 -20.53 6.44 6.88
C GLU A 232 -20.58 7.93 7.27
N GLU A 233 -19.69 8.39 8.14
CA GLU A 233 -19.58 9.81 8.53
C GLU A 233 -19.01 10.61 7.37
N VAL A 234 -17.91 10.13 6.78
CA VAL A 234 -17.26 10.77 5.63
C VAL A 234 -18.21 10.87 4.43
N ARG A 235 -19.00 9.80 4.17
CA ARG A 235 -19.97 9.78 3.06
C ARG A 235 -21.04 10.88 3.17
N ARG A 236 -21.40 11.29 4.38
CA ARG A 236 -22.45 12.30 4.65
C ARG A 236 -21.90 13.69 4.89
N ASN A 237 -20.59 13.85 4.90
CA ASN A 237 -19.94 15.12 5.18
C ASN A 237 -20.16 16.10 4.00
N PRO A 238 -20.76 17.29 4.22
CA PRO A 238 -21.00 18.28 3.16
C PRO A 238 -19.73 18.73 2.46
N ASP A 239 -18.63 18.96 3.19
CA ASP A 239 -17.35 19.42 2.64
C ASP A 239 -16.76 18.37 1.69
N VAL A 240 -16.96 17.08 2.02
CA VAL A 240 -16.54 15.97 1.15
C VAL A 240 -17.35 15.94 -0.13
N ILE A 241 -18.69 16.07 0.00
CA ILE A 241 -19.59 16.10 -1.16
C ILE A 241 -19.24 17.26 -2.08
N GLU A 242 -19.02 18.46 -1.54
CA GLU A 242 -18.63 19.65 -2.29
C GLU A 242 -17.29 19.46 -3.00
N ALA A 243 -16.29 18.91 -2.33
CA ALA A 243 -14.95 18.64 -2.91
C ALA A 243 -14.99 17.68 -4.11
N TYR A 244 -15.97 16.78 -4.16
CA TYR A 244 -16.14 15.86 -5.29
C TYR A 244 -17.09 16.37 -6.38
N LEU A 245 -18.04 17.22 -6.06
CA LEU A 245 -19.03 17.77 -7.02
C LEU A 245 -18.58 19.10 -7.64
N GLY A 246 -17.66 19.81 -6.99
CA GLY A 246 -17.17 21.13 -7.42
C GLY A 246 -16.08 21.08 -8.52
N HIS A 247 -15.85 19.91 -9.11
CA HIS A 247 -14.83 19.69 -10.15
C HIS A 247 -15.43 19.05 -11.39
#